data_4155af670631b40ca78ac7d4656ce9ad
#
_entry.id   4155af670631b40ca78ac7d4656ce9ad
#
_cell.length_a   1.000
_cell.length_b   1.000
_cell.length_c   1.000
_cell.angle_alpha   90.00
_cell.angle_beta   90.00
_cell.angle_gamma   90.00
#
_symmetry.space_group_name_H-M   'P 1'
#
loop_
_entity.id
_entity.type
_entity.pdbx_description
1 polymer ?
#
loop_
_entity_poly.entity_id
_entity_poly.type
_entity_poly.pdbx_seq_one_letter_code
_entity_poly.pdbx_strand_id
1 'polypeptide(L)'
;AGHAHSAHQHHAPKPPQAPPAAPSQGAATGTEYTCPMHPEVRQDHPGNCPKCGMTLEPVIPELDDSENPELVDFQRRFWWTLPFTVVVTVLAMFGHQLGWFDVGTQPWIELVLSLPIVLWAGWPFFERGWQSIVNRSPNMWTLIGLGTGAAFLYSVVATVAPEVFPDSFISMGRVGVYFEAAAVIISLTLLGQVLELKARSQTSAAIKSLLGLAPKTARRIRDDGTEEDVPLTHVHVGDVLRVRPGEKVPIDGVVTEGISAVDESMLTGEPVPVTKRPGDKVIGATMNTNGALVIRSEHVGSATMLSQIVQMVAQAQRSRAPMQRMADVVAGYFVVTVVAIALLTFFGWGLFGPEPRWVFGLINAVSVLIIACPCALGLATPMSIMVATGKGATQ
;
A
#
# COMPACT_ATOMS: atom_id res chain seq x y z
N ALA A 1 63.78 7.67 30.44
CA ALA A 1 62.53 8.30 30.09
C ALA A 1 62.13 7.75 28.72
N GLY A 2 61.26 6.71 28.72
CA GLY A 2 60.79 6.05 27.48
C GLY A 2 59.40 6.52 27.17
N HIS A 3 59.23 7.04 25.99
CA HIS A 3 57.91 7.35 25.44
C HIS A 3 57.37 6.11 24.73
N ALA A 4 56.22 5.58 25.22
CA ALA A 4 55.48 4.50 24.57
C ALA A 4 54.57 5.12 23.50
N HIS A 5 54.79 4.76 22.25
CA HIS A 5 53.90 5.08 21.11
C HIS A 5 52.69 4.12 21.19
N SER A 6 51.52 4.68 21.42
CA SER A 6 50.23 3.98 21.32
C SER A 6 49.90 3.83 19.84
N ALA A 7 49.85 2.59 19.35
CA ALA A 7 49.45 2.25 17.96
C ALA A 7 47.94 2.35 17.84
N HIS A 8 47.42 3.27 17.09
CA HIS A 8 46.03 3.32 16.63
C HIS A 8 45.77 2.20 15.64
N GLN A 9 45.02 1.18 16.06
CA GLN A 9 44.50 0.17 15.16
C GLN A 9 43.40 0.80 14.30
N HIS A 10 43.69 1.00 13.02
CA HIS A 10 42.68 1.29 12.00
C HIS A 10 41.81 0.06 11.79
N HIS A 11 40.58 0.09 12.28
CA HIS A 11 39.57 -0.87 11.87
C HIS A 11 39.22 -0.65 10.39
N ALA A 12 39.67 -1.56 9.53
CA ALA A 12 39.23 -1.62 8.16
C ALA A 12 37.70 -1.87 8.11
N PRO A 13 36.96 -1.19 7.20
CA PRO A 13 35.53 -1.43 7.07
C PRO A 13 35.29 -2.88 6.65
N LYS A 14 34.40 -3.56 7.41
CA LYS A 14 33.95 -4.90 7.12
C LYS A 14 33.33 -4.93 5.70
N PRO A 15 33.76 -5.85 4.80
CA PRO A 15 33.20 -5.93 3.46
C PRO A 15 31.68 -6.12 3.54
N PRO A 16 30.89 -5.59 2.58
CA PRO A 16 29.45 -5.79 2.54
C PRO A 16 29.14 -7.28 2.60
N GLN A 17 28.32 -7.70 3.54
CA GLN A 17 27.82 -9.07 3.58
C GLN A 17 27.04 -9.31 2.29
N ALA A 18 27.42 -10.36 1.56
CA ALA A 18 26.63 -10.83 0.43
C ALA A 18 25.18 -11.03 0.86
N PRO A 19 24.22 -10.67 0.01
CA PRO A 19 22.81 -10.92 0.33
C PRO A 19 22.62 -12.41 0.63
N PRO A 20 21.76 -12.76 1.62
CA PRO A 20 21.50 -14.16 1.92
C PRO A 20 21.07 -14.88 0.65
N ALA A 21 21.69 -16.05 0.40
CA ALA A 21 21.36 -16.91 -0.72
C ALA A 21 19.84 -17.10 -0.77
N ALA A 22 19.26 -16.89 -1.94
CA ALA A 22 17.84 -17.13 -2.16
C ALA A 22 17.52 -18.58 -1.74
N PRO A 23 16.44 -18.82 -0.99
CA PRO A 23 16.05 -20.17 -0.63
C PRO A 23 15.82 -20.96 -1.92
N SER A 24 16.38 -22.17 -1.98
CA SER A 24 16.17 -23.12 -3.07
C SER A 24 14.68 -23.34 -3.29
N GLN A 25 14.18 -22.85 -4.41
CA GLN A 25 12.76 -22.96 -4.77
C GLN A 25 12.46 -24.41 -5.17
N GLY A 26 11.87 -25.15 -4.22
CA GLY A 26 10.97 -26.24 -4.58
C GLY A 26 9.75 -25.60 -5.25
N ALA A 27 9.32 -26.17 -6.37
CA ALA A 27 8.18 -25.72 -7.17
C ALA A 27 6.92 -25.55 -6.31
N ALA A 28 6.66 -24.31 -5.86
CA ALA A 28 5.38 -23.91 -5.29
C ALA A 28 4.59 -23.22 -6.39
N THR A 29 3.56 -23.88 -6.89
CA THR A 29 2.57 -23.39 -7.86
C THR A 29 1.57 -22.44 -7.20
N GLY A 30 2.00 -21.52 -6.34
CA GLY A 30 1.14 -20.57 -5.64
C GLY A 30 1.66 -19.14 -5.79
N THR A 31 0.75 -18.20 -6.03
CA THR A 31 1.06 -16.76 -6.00
C THR A 31 1.43 -16.37 -4.56
N GLU A 32 2.67 -15.89 -4.35
CA GLU A 32 3.11 -15.39 -3.05
C GLU A 32 2.60 -13.95 -2.86
N TYR A 33 2.03 -13.67 -1.68
CA TYR A 33 1.50 -12.36 -1.30
C TYR A 33 2.36 -11.72 -0.23
N THR A 34 2.53 -10.41 -0.31
CA THR A 34 3.32 -9.63 0.66
C THR A 34 2.63 -8.33 1.03
N CYS A 35 2.96 -7.80 2.19
CA CYS A 35 2.48 -6.48 2.60
C CYS A 35 3.37 -5.39 2.01
N PRO A 36 2.81 -4.38 1.33
CA PRO A 36 3.58 -3.23 0.86
C PRO A 36 4.31 -2.48 1.97
N MET A 37 3.73 -2.50 3.18
CA MET A 37 4.29 -1.85 4.38
C MET A 37 5.21 -2.78 5.19
N HIS A 38 5.09 -4.10 5.07
CA HIS A 38 5.88 -5.10 5.78
C HIS A 38 6.34 -6.20 4.83
N PRO A 39 7.39 -5.94 4.01
CA PRO A 39 7.86 -6.90 3.01
C PRO A 39 8.33 -8.24 3.58
N GLU A 40 8.62 -8.27 4.88
CA GLU A 40 8.94 -9.48 5.63
C GLU A 40 7.73 -10.39 5.87
N VAL A 41 6.51 -9.85 5.75
CA VAL A 41 5.27 -10.64 5.83
C VAL A 41 4.99 -11.20 4.45
N ARG A 42 5.11 -12.53 4.32
CA ARG A 42 4.83 -13.28 3.09
C ARG A 42 3.87 -14.41 3.40
N GLN A 43 2.88 -14.60 2.52
CA GLN A 43 1.85 -15.62 2.63
C GLN A 43 1.56 -16.20 1.24
N ASP A 44 1.07 -17.42 1.20
CA ASP A 44 0.68 -18.16 -0.01
C ASP A 44 -0.79 -17.92 -0.43
N HIS A 45 -1.49 -17.07 0.31
CA HIS A 45 -2.90 -16.74 0.08
C HIS A 45 -3.16 -15.23 0.26
N PRO A 46 -4.19 -14.69 -0.39
CA PRO A 46 -4.63 -13.32 -0.17
C PRO A 46 -5.18 -13.15 1.26
N GLY A 47 -4.96 -11.98 1.85
CA GLY A 47 -5.41 -11.71 3.22
C GLY A 47 -4.92 -10.36 3.70
N ASN A 48 -5.03 -10.11 5.01
CA ASN A 48 -4.57 -8.89 5.63
C ASN A 48 -3.25 -9.09 6.36
N CYS A 49 -2.40 -8.07 6.32
CA CYS A 49 -1.13 -8.07 7.02
C CYS A 49 -1.33 -8.14 8.54
N PRO A 50 -0.76 -9.12 9.25
CA PRO A 50 -0.91 -9.23 10.69
C PRO A 50 -0.29 -8.06 11.47
N LYS A 51 0.63 -7.30 10.86
CA LYS A 51 1.27 -6.16 11.51
C LYS A 51 0.52 -4.85 11.36
N CYS A 52 -0.07 -4.57 10.20
CA CYS A 52 -0.72 -3.28 9.94
C CYS A 52 -2.15 -3.38 9.44
N GLY A 53 -2.69 -4.58 9.21
CA GLY A 53 -4.07 -4.78 8.74
C GLY A 53 -4.32 -4.41 7.26
N MET A 54 -3.29 -4.02 6.50
CA MET A 54 -3.45 -3.72 5.06
C MET A 54 -3.56 -5.01 4.27
N THR A 55 -4.31 -4.96 3.18
CA THR A 55 -4.44 -6.07 2.24
C THR A 55 -3.09 -6.44 1.63
N LEU A 56 -2.77 -7.73 1.59
CA LEU A 56 -1.58 -8.26 0.97
C LEU A 56 -1.71 -8.21 -0.55
N GLU A 57 -0.63 -7.85 -1.22
CA GLU A 57 -0.54 -7.78 -2.69
C GLU A 57 0.32 -8.93 -3.22
N PRO A 58 0.02 -9.46 -4.41
CA PRO A 58 0.86 -10.50 -5.02
C PRO A 58 2.26 -9.96 -5.28
N VAL A 59 3.27 -10.81 -5.04
CA VAL A 59 4.70 -10.46 -5.22
C VAL A 59 5.00 -10.13 -6.68
N ILE A 60 4.38 -10.84 -7.61
CA ILE A 60 4.43 -10.55 -9.04
C ILE A 60 3.00 -10.15 -9.44
N PRO A 61 2.80 -8.94 -9.98
CA PRO A 61 1.46 -8.53 -10.45
C PRO A 61 0.95 -9.53 -11.50
N GLU A 62 -0.26 -10.01 -11.32
CA GLU A 62 -0.92 -10.82 -12.34
C GLU A 62 -1.28 -9.93 -13.53
N LEU A 63 -1.27 -10.51 -14.74
CA LEU A 63 -1.65 -9.82 -16.00
C LEU A 63 -3.16 -9.53 -16.08
N ASP A 64 -3.91 -9.87 -15.04
CA ASP A 64 -5.33 -9.58 -14.97
C ASP A 64 -5.58 -8.07 -14.89
N ASP A 65 -6.45 -7.57 -15.77
CA ASP A 65 -6.85 -6.15 -15.84
C ASP A 65 -7.90 -5.77 -14.78
N SER A 66 -8.21 -6.65 -13.84
CA SER A 66 -9.16 -6.34 -12.78
C SER A 66 -8.62 -5.19 -11.91
N GLU A 67 -9.47 -4.19 -11.71
CA GLU A 67 -9.19 -3.10 -10.77
C GLU A 67 -9.04 -3.68 -9.35
N ASN A 68 -8.16 -3.08 -8.57
CA ASN A 68 -7.98 -3.47 -7.16
C ASN A 68 -9.32 -3.36 -6.41
N PRO A 69 -9.88 -4.48 -5.90
CA PRO A 69 -11.21 -4.48 -5.27
C PRO A 69 -11.28 -3.56 -4.04
N GLU A 70 -10.17 -3.36 -3.35
CA GLU A 70 -10.09 -2.44 -2.22
C GLU A 70 -10.20 -0.97 -2.68
N LEU A 71 -9.58 -0.63 -3.80
CA LEU A 71 -9.70 0.71 -4.39
C LEU A 71 -11.15 1.03 -4.77
N VAL A 72 -11.83 0.08 -5.42
CA VAL A 72 -13.23 0.24 -5.82
C VAL A 72 -14.14 0.39 -4.59
N ASP A 73 -13.92 -0.41 -3.54
CA ASP A 73 -14.72 -0.31 -2.31
C ASP A 73 -14.51 1.03 -1.60
N PHE A 74 -13.25 1.50 -1.46
CA PHE A 74 -12.98 2.79 -0.82
C PHE A 74 -13.48 3.99 -1.64
N GLN A 75 -13.37 3.94 -2.98
CA GLN A 75 -13.98 4.95 -3.84
C GLN A 75 -15.50 5.01 -3.67
N ARG A 76 -16.17 3.85 -3.66
CA ARG A 76 -17.61 3.76 -3.43
C ARG A 76 -17.99 4.36 -2.08
N ARG A 77 -17.32 3.99 -0.99
CA ARG A 77 -17.56 4.53 0.36
C ARG A 77 -17.35 6.02 0.41
N PHE A 78 -16.26 6.52 -0.17
CA PHE A 78 -15.94 7.95 -0.21
C PHE A 78 -17.02 8.77 -0.92
N TRP A 79 -17.36 8.41 -2.16
CA TRP A 79 -18.33 9.18 -2.96
C TRP A 79 -19.74 9.13 -2.39
N TRP A 80 -20.15 8.00 -1.78
CA TRP A 80 -21.46 7.87 -1.13
C TRP A 80 -21.57 8.69 0.15
N THR A 81 -20.50 8.80 0.94
CA THR A 81 -20.53 9.49 2.24
C THR A 81 -20.13 10.95 2.16
N LEU A 82 -19.45 11.39 1.11
CA LEU A 82 -19.01 12.77 0.93
C LEU A 82 -20.14 13.80 1.06
N PRO A 83 -21.34 13.62 0.42
CA PRO A 83 -22.45 14.56 0.59
C PRO A 83 -22.90 14.68 2.04
N PHE A 84 -22.99 13.55 2.76
CA PHE A 84 -23.38 13.54 4.18
C PHE A 84 -22.35 14.26 5.05
N THR A 85 -21.06 14.04 4.79
CA THR A 85 -19.97 14.72 5.50
C THR A 85 -20.03 16.23 5.30
N VAL A 86 -20.25 16.69 4.07
CA VAL A 86 -20.39 18.12 3.78
C VAL A 86 -21.59 18.71 4.52
N VAL A 87 -22.74 18.04 4.49
CA VAL A 87 -23.95 18.51 5.18
C VAL A 87 -23.73 18.57 6.70
N VAL A 88 -23.17 17.52 7.32
CA VAL A 88 -22.88 17.50 8.76
C VAL A 88 -21.92 18.62 9.14
N THR A 89 -20.87 18.85 8.34
CA THR A 89 -19.89 19.90 8.59
C THR A 89 -20.51 21.29 8.47
N VAL A 90 -21.34 21.53 7.45
CA VAL A 90 -22.05 22.81 7.27
C VAL A 90 -23.03 23.05 8.41
N LEU A 91 -23.77 22.03 8.84
CA LEU A 91 -24.70 22.14 9.98
C LEU A 91 -23.96 22.44 11.28
N ALA A 92 -22.83 21.77 11.54
CA ALA A 92 -22.02 22.01 12.73
C ALA A 92 -21.45 23.43 12.78
N MET A 93 -20.97 23.95 11.64
CA MET A 93 -20.34 25.28 11.56
C MET A 93 -21.33 26.43 11.48
N PHE A 94 -22.39 26.27 10.71
CA PHE A 94 -23.31 27.38 10.35
C PHE A 94 -24.74 27.15 10.81
N GLY A 95 -25.15 25.97 11.20
CA GLY A 95 -26.53 25.62 11.54
C GLY A 95 -27.12 26.50 12.64
N HIS A 96 -26.31 26.80 13.66
CA HIS A 96 -26.72 27.70 14.74
C HIS A 96 -26.88 29.17 14.29
N GLN A 97 -25.97 29.64 13.43
CA GLN A 97 -26.02 31.05 12.94
C GLN A 97 -27.17 31.28 11.98
N LEU A 98 -27.56 30.30 11.20
CA LEU A 98 -28.60 30.36 10.20
C LEU A 98 -30.01 30.08 10.77
N GLY A 99 -30.08 29.52 12.00
CA GLY A 99 -31.35 29.21 12.65
C GLY A 99 -32.22 28.19 11.89
N TRP A 100 -31.62 27.33 11.08
CA TRP A 100 -32.34 26.38 10.24
C TRP A 100 -33.10 25.32 11.03
N PHE A 101 -32.57 24.97 12.20
CA PHE A 101 -33.15 23.93 13.06
C PHE A 101 -33.17 24.42 14.51
N ASP A 102 -34.11 23.89 15.27
CA ASP A 102 -34.15 24.08 16.72
C ASP A 102 -32.91 23.46 17.40
N VAL A 103 -32.47 24.12 18.47
CA VAL A 103 -31.24 23.74 19.21
C VAL A 103 -31.22 22.28 19.64
N GLY A 104 -32.38 21.73 20.01
CA GLY A 104 -32.54 20.35 20.41
C GLY A 104 -32.58 19.34 19.26
N THR A 105 -32.96 19.76 18.06
CA THR A 105 -33.16 18.88 16.90
C THR A 105 -31.87 18.68 16.08
N GLN A 106 -31.02 19.71 16.04
CA GLN A 106 -29.80 19.69 15.23
C GLN A 106 -28.86 18.51 15.56
N PRO A 107 -28.55 18.15 16.84
CA PRO A 107 -27.67 17.00 17.15
C PRO A 107 -28.24 15.67 16.67
N TRP A 108 -29.57 15.50 16.65
CA TRP A 108 -30.21 14.29 16.13
C TRP A 108 -30.07 14.17 14.62
N ILE A 109 -30.14 15.29 13.88
CA ILE A 109 -29.91 15.29 12.43
C ILE A 109 -28.44 14.95 12.16
N GLU A 110 -27.49 15.54 12.88
CA GLU A 110 -26.07 15.26 12.77
C GLU A 110 -25.76 13.80 13.11
N LEU A 111 -26.40 13.22 14.13
CA LEU A 111 -26.29 11.81 14.47
C LEU A 111 -26.75 10.92 13.31
N VAL A 112 -27.96 11.13 12.78
CA VAL A 112 -28.52 10.28 11.71
C VAL A 112 -27.64 10.33 10.46
N LEU A 113 -27.16 11.52 10.08
CA LEU A 113 -26.28 11.70 8.91
C LEU A 113 -24.88 11.12 9.12
N SER A 114 -24.38 11.09 10.35
CA SER A 114 -23.06 10.53 10.66
C SER A 114 -23.05 9.00 10.77
N LEU A 115 -24.18 8.35 11.03
CA LEU A 115 -24.29 6.89 11.12
C LEU A 115 -23.70 6.16 9.89
N PRO A 116 -24.09 6.46 8.64
CA PRO A 116 -23.53 5.79 7.48
C PRO A 116 -22.03 6.09 7.30
N ILE A 117 -21.57 7.27 7.69
CA ILE A 117 -20.16 7.66 7.59
C ILE A 117 -19.33 6.82 8.58
N VAL A 118 -19.74 6.78 9.85
CA VAL A 118 -18.94 6.14 10.91
C VAL A 118 -19.07 4.62 10.87
N LEU A 119 -20.31 4.09 10.79
CA LEU A 119 -20.55 2.65 10.93
C LEU A 119 -20.31 1.86 9.65
N TRP A 120 -20.58 2.45 8.48
CA TRP A 120 -20.37 1.75 7.22
C TRP A 120 -19.04 2.15 6.55
N ALA A 121 -18.82 3.45 6.32
CA ALA A 121 -17.62 3.89 5.61
C ALA A 121 -16.37 3.81 6.48
N GLY A 122 -16.48 4.05 7.79
CA GLY A 122 -15.39 3.97 8.76
C GLY A 122 -15.04 2.54 9.21
N TRP A 123 -15.89 1.54 8.93
CA TRP A 123 -15.72 0.18 9.43
C TRP A 123 -14.33 -0.43 9.18
N PRO A 124 -13.74 -0.35 7.98
CA PRO A 124 -12.42 -0.88 7.72
C PRO A 124 -11.33 -0.29 8.62
N PHE A 125 -11.48 0.98 9.02
CA PHE A 125 -10.51 1.65 9.89
C PHE A 125 -10.62 1.17 11.35
N PHE A 126 -11.83 0.92 11.81
CA PHE A 126 -12.05 0.32 13.13
C PHE A 126 -11.52 -1.11 13.19
N GLU A 127 -11.74 -1.90 12.16
CA GLU A 127 -11.22 -3.27 12.06
C GLU A 127 -9.67 -3.26 12.08
N ARG A 128 -9.03 -2.43 11.26
CA ARG A 128 -7.57 -2.28 11.23
C ARG A 128 -7.01 -1.75 12.55
N GLY A 129 -7.69 -0.79 13.16
CA GLY A 129 -7.36 -0.26 14.47
C GLY A 129 -7.42 -1.34 15.56
N TRP A 130 -8.48 -2.14 15.56
CA TRP A 130 -8.62 -3.26 16.48
C TRP A 130 -7.54 -4.33 16.28
N GLN A 131 -7.28 -4.74 15.04
CA GLN A 131 -6.23 -5.68 14.71
C GLN A 131 -4.85 -5.18 15.16
N SER A 132 -4.58 -3.89 15.03
CA SER A 132 -3.31 -3.30 15.47
C SER A 132 -3.10 -3.39 17.00
N ILE A 133 -4.17 -3.26 17.77
CA ILE A 133 -4.15 -3.43 19.24
C ILE A 133 -3.91 -4.90 19.59
N VAL A 134 -4.68 -5.81 18.99
CA VAL A 134 -4.56 -7.27 19.24
C VAL A 134 -3.15 -7.76 18.89
N ASN A 135 -2.59 -7.29 17.78
CA ASN A 135 -1.25 -7.66 17.33
C ASN A 135 -0.12 -6.89 18.03
N ARG A 136 -0.44 -6.08 19.05
CA ARG A 136 0.52 -5.25 19.81
C ARG A 136 1.43 -4.40 18.92
N SER A 137 0.89 -3.91 17.83
CA SER A 137 1.57 -3.07 16.84
C SER A 137 0.77 -1.77 16.64
N PRO A 138 0.74 -0.88 17.65
CA PRO A 138 -0.01 0.37 17.58
C PRO A 138 0.51 1.21 16.40
N ASN A 139 -0.41 1.68 15.59
CA ASN A 139 -0.13 2.41 14.37
C ASN A 139 -1.17 3.52 14.16
N MET A 140 -1.11 4.19 13.03
CA MET A 140 -2.04 5.25 12.65
C MET A 140 -3.52 4.81 12.77
N TRP A 141 -3.84 3.57 12.39
CA TRP A 141 -5.21 3.03 12.46
C TRP A 141 -5.74 2.92 13.88
N THR A 142 -4.86 2.61 14.83
CA THR A 142 -5.21 2.60 16.27
C THR A 142 -5.73 3.97 16.71
N LEU A 143 -5.02 5.03 16.32
CA LEU A 143 -5.38 6.38 16.75
C LEU A 143 -6.64 6.91 16.03
N ILE A 144 -6.77 6.62 14.73
CA ILE A 144 -7.99 6.95 13.96
C ILE A 144 -9.19 6.24 14.57
N GLY A 145 -9.09 4.93 14.82
CA GLY A 145 -10.18 4.14 15.40
C GLY A 145 -10.57 4.60 16.80
N LEU A 146 -9.58 4.85 17.68
CA LEU A 146 -9.85 5.36 19.03
C LEU A 146 -10.41 6.78 19.01
N GLY A 147 -9.80 7.68 18.25
CA GLY A 147 -10.22 9.09 18.19
C GLY A 147 -11.62 9.26 17.62
N THR A 148 -11.90 8.66 16.44
CA THR A 148 -13.22 8.75 15.82
C THR A 148 -14.28 7.99 16.61
N GLY A 149 -13.94 6.81 17.15
CA GLY A 149 -14.84 6.04 18.00
C GLY A 149 -15.20 6.76 19.28
N ALA A 150 -14.22 7.35 19.96
CA ALA A 150 -14.46 8.14 21.18
C ALA A 150 -15.28 9.42 20.88
N ALA A 151 -14.97 10.13 19.78
CA ALA A 151 -15.73 11.31 19.36
C ALA A 151 -17.18 10.97 19.06
N PHE A 152 -17.40 9.90 18.32
CA PHE A 152 -18.74 9.46 17.96
C PHE A 152 -19.54 8.98 19.19
N LEU A 153 -18.98 8.11 20.03
CA LEU A 153 -19.65 7.63 21.24
C LEU A 153 -19.96 8.76 22.21
N TYR A 154 -19.01 9.67 22.43
CA TYR A 154 -19.24 10.87 23.22
C TYR A 154 -20.43 11.67 22.69
N SER A 155 -20.46 11.93 21.38
CA SER A 155 -21.51 12.72 20.74
C SER A 155 -22.88 12.03 20.80
N VAL A 156 -22.92 10.70 20.68
CA VAL A 156 -24.14 9.90 20.88
C VAL A 156 -24.65 10.09 22.31
N VAL A 157 -23.80 9.94 23.33
CA VAL A 157 -24.20 10.13 24.73
C VAL A 157 -24.65 11.58 24.98
N ALA A 158 -23.94 12.58 24.43
CA ALA A 158 -24.32 13.98 24.56
C ALA A 158 -25.68 14.31 23.91
N THR A 159 -26.05 13.58 22.85
CA THR A 159 -27.34 13.75 22.17
C THR A 159 -28.47 13.02 22.87
N VAL A 160 -28.25 11.79 23.34
CA VAL A 160 -29.28 10.92 23.92
C VAL A 160 -29.52 11.21 25.40
N ALA A 161 -28.44 11.53 26.13
CA ALA A 161 -28.48 11.76 27.58
C ALA A 161 -27.72 13.03 27.98
N PRO A 162 -28.16 14.22 27.53
CA PRO A 162 -27.47 15.48 27.83
C PRO A 162 -27.41 15.78 29.34
N GLU A 163 -28.30 15.23 30.10
CA GLU A 163 -28.40 15.40 31.56
C GLU A 163 -27.19 14.85 32.35
N VAL A 164 -26.41 13.96 31.71
CA VAL A 164 -25.17 13.40 32.32
C VAL A 164 -24.06 14.46 32.34
N PHE A 165 -24.17 15.49 31.52
CA PHE A 165 -23.13 16.51 31.38
C PHE A 165 -23.38 17.70 32.31
N PRO A 166 -22.31 18.25 32.91
CA PRO A 166 -22.40 19.47 33.72
C PRO A 166 -22.87 20.68 32.90
N ASP A 167 -23.54 21.61 33.54
CA ASP A 167 -23.99 22.88 32.93
C ASP A 167 -22.86 23.68 32.29
N SER A 168 -21.62 23.53 32.79
CA SER A 168 -20.42 24.17 32.24
C SER A 168 -20.07 23.71 30.79
N PHE A 169 -20.60 22.57 30.34
CA PHE A 169 -20.44 22.05 28.97
C PHE A 169 -21.61 22.39 28.06
N ILE A 170 -22.66 22.99 28.62
CA ILE A 170 -23.79 23.49 27.85
C ILE A 170 -23.39 24.84 27.27
N SER A 171 -23.12 24.88 25.97
CA SER A 171 -22.88 26.09 25.23
C SER A 171 -24.04 26.33 24.28
N MET A 172 -24.61 27.53 24.29
CA MET A 172 -25.74 27.92 23.44
C MET A 172 -26.97 27.00 23.59
N GLY A 173 -27.21 26.47 24.81
CA GLY A 173 -28.38 25.64 25.12
C GLY A 173 -28.25 24.15 24.79
N ARG A 174 -27.06 23.68 24.39
CA ARG A 174 -26.79 22.25 24.13
C ARG A 174 -25.39 21.84 24.56
N VAL A 175 -25.19 20.54 24.78
CA VAL A 175 -23.87 19.94 24.93
C VAL A 175 -23.19 19.93 23.56
N GLY A 176 -21.91 20.32 23.49
CA GLY A 176 -21.12 20.26 22.26
C GLY A 176 -20.98 18.81 21.78
N VAL A 177 -21.14 18.58 20.49
CA VAL A 177 -20.97 17.27 19.83
C VAL A 177 -19.81 17.35 18.83
N TYR A 178 -19.25 16.20 18.44
CA TYR A 178 -18.10 16.05 17.56
C TYR A 178 -18.42 15.13 16.37
N PHE A 179 -19.68 15.08 15.91
CA PHE A 179 -20.09 14.29 14.75
C PHE A 179 -19.36 14.74 13.48
N GLU A 180 -19.19 16.05 13.31
CA GLU A 180 -18.47 16.63 12.19
C GLU A 180 -17.00 16.23 12.20
N ALA A 181 -16.37 16.22 13.37
CA ALA A 181 -14.97 15.82 13.48
C ALA A 181 -14.78 14.35 13.08
N ALA A 182 -15.61 13.44 13.59
CA ALA A 182 -15.59 12.03 13.22
C ALA A 182 -15.84 11.84 11.71
N ALA A 183 -16.82 12.53 11.14
CA ALA A 183 -17.17 12.46 9.73
C ALA A 183 -16.05 12.96 8.82
N VAL A 184 -15.44 14.09 9.15
CA VAL A 184 -14.34 14.68 8.39
C VAL A 184 -13.09 13.80 8.46
N ILE A 185 -12.73 13.28 9.64
CA ILE A 185 -11.58 12.38 9.80
C ILE A 185 -11.74 11.13 8.93
N ILE A 186 -12.91 10.47 8.94
CA ILE A 186 -13.16 9.29 8.13
C ILE A 186 -13.11 9.63 6.64
N SER A 187 -13.74 10.73 6.22
CA SER A 187 -13.75 11.13 4.81
C SER A 187 -12.36 11.49 4.28
N LEU A 188 -11.55 12.21 5.06
CA LEU A 188 -10.17 12.51 4.69
C LEU A 188 -9.30 11.26 4.67
N THR A 189 -9.52 10.33 5.59
CA THR A 189 -8.81 9.05 5.61
C THR A 189 -9.16 8.21 4.38
N LEU A 190 -10.45 8.13 4.01
CA LEU A 190 -10.90 7.47 2.79
C LEU A 190 -10.27 8.10 1.55
N LEU A 191 -10.29 9.43 1.45
CA LEU A 191 -9.64 10.14 0.34
C LEU A 191 -8.17 9.77 0.23
N GLY A 192 -7.46 9.76 1.36
CA GLY A 192 -6.06 9.38 1.41
C GLY A 192 -5.81 7.97 0.93
N GLN A 193 -6.61 7.02 1.37
CA GLN A 193 -6.50 5.64 0.92
C GLN A 193 -6.80 5.48 -0.57
N VAL A 194 -7.81 6.16 -1.09
CA VAL A 194 -8.12 6.17 -2.53
C VAL A 194 -6.94 6.71 -3.34
N LEU A 195 -6.35 7.83 -2.93
CA LEU A 195 -5.20 8.42 -3.61
C LEU A 195 -3.97 7.51 -3.54
N GLU A 196 -3.72 6.90 -2.40
CA GLU A 196 -2.61 5.95 -2.19
C GLU A 196 -2.76 4.71 -3.10
N LEU A 197 -3.92 4.05 -3.07
CA LEU A 197 -4.19 2.87 -3.87
C LEU A 197 -4.17 3.17 -5.38
N LYS A 198 -4.71 4.32 -5.79
CA LYS A 198 -4.67 4.76 -7.19
C LYS A 198 -3.24 4.98 -7.69
N ALA A 199 -2.40 5.61 -6.88
CA ALA A 199 -1.02 5.82 -7.26
C ALA A 199 -0.21 4.50 -7.30
N ARG A 200 -0.48 3.56 -6.40
CA ARG A 200 0.11 2.20 -6.44
C ARG A 200 -0.33 1.44 -7.70
N SER A 201 -1.59 1.53 -8.10
CA SER A 201 -2.09 0.86 -9.31
C SER A 201 -1.40 1.37 -10.57
N GLN A 202 -1.10 2.67 -10.68
CA GLN A 202 -0.34 3.24 -11.80
C GLN A 202 1.08 2.69 -11.88
N THR A 203 1.73 2.49 -10.74
CA THR A 203 3.09 1.93 -10.67
C THR A 203 3.09 0.45 -11.07
N SER A 204 2.08 -0.31 -10.67
CA SER A 204 1.89 -1.71 -11.07
C SER A 204 1.62 -1.85 -12.57
N ALA A 205 0.93 -0.89 -13.19
CA ALA A 205 0.67 -0.89 -14.64
C ALA A 205 1.94 -0.88 -15.48
N ALA A 206 3.01 -0.19 -15.04
CA ALA A 206 4.29 -0.21 -15.72
C ALA A 206 4.93 -1.61 -15.72
N ILE A 207 4.85 -2.35 -14.61
CA ILE A 207 5.32 -3.74 -14.54
C ILE A 207 4.47 -4.65 -15.43
N LYS A 208 3.14 -4.49 -15.41
CA LYS A 208 2.24 -5.24 -16.28
C LYS A 208 2.56 -5.02 -17.76
N SER A 209 2.91 -3.80 -18.17
CA SER A 209 3.31 -3.53 -19.55
C SER A 209 4.58 -4.28 -19.96
N LEU A 210 5.56 -4.41 -19.04
CA LEU A 210 6.77 -5.21 -19.27
C LEU A 210 6.46 -6.71 -19.39
N LEU A 211 5.60 -7.24 -18.54
CA LEU A 211 5.16 -8.64 -18.62
C LEU A 211 4.36 -8.92 -19.91
N GLY A 212 3.57 -7.96 -20.37
CA GLY A 212 2.81 -8.04 -21.63
C GLY A 212 3.68 -8.04 -22.91
N LEU A 213 5.00 -7.79 -22.77
CA LEU A 213 5.92 -7.86 -23.90
C LEU A 213 6.21 -9.30 -24.33
N ALA A 214 6.19 -10.28 -23.43
CA ALA A 214 6.39 -11.67 -23.76
C ALA A 214 5.22 -12.22 -24.60
N PRO A 215 5.46 -13.02 -25.63
CA PRO A 215 4.41 -13.73 -26.36
C PRO A 215 3.73 -14.76 -25.45
N LYS A 216 2.49 -15.11 -25.73
CA LYS A 216 1.75 -16.11 -24.94
C LYS A 216 2.06 -17.54 -25.34
N THR A 217 2.52 -17.76 -26.57
CA THR A 217 2.81 -19.05 -27.16
C THR A 217 4.18 -19.07 -27.81
N ALA A 218 4.76 -20.27 -27.91
CA ALA A 218 5.98 -20.56 -28.64
C ALA A 218 5.71 -21.66 -29.66
N ARG A 219 6.43 -21.64 -30.79
CA ARG A 219 6.36 -22.69 -31.80
C ARG A 219 7.50 -23.69 -31.57
N ARG A 220 7.13 -24.83 -31.01
CA ARG A 220 8.07 -25.91 -30.73
C ARG A 220 8.23 -26.82 -31.93
N ILE A 221 9.48 -27.21 -32.25
CA ILE A 221 9.82 -28.21 -33.28
C ILE A 221 10.01 -29.52 -32.52
N ARG A 222 9.24 -30.55 -32.93
CA ARG A 222 9.38 -31.91 -32.39
C ARG A 222 10.49 -32.65 -33.09
N ASP A 223 10.91 -33.77 -32.50
CA ASP A 223 11.98 -34.64 -33.06
C ASP A 223 11.63 -35.19 -34.46
N ASP A 224 10.36 -35.27 -34.78
CA ASP A 224 9.85 -35.65 -36.11
C ASP A 224 9.87 -34.51 -37.13
N GLY A 225 10.32 -33.34 -36.75
CA GLY A 225 10.35 -32.11 -37.59
C GLY A 225 9.01 -31.39 -37.68
N THR A 226 7.96 -31.85 -37.03
CA THR A 226 6.66 -31.15 -36.99
C THR A 226 6.68 -29.96 -36.06
N GLU A 227 5.96 -28.89 -36.43
CA GLU A 227 5.81 -27.68 -35.60
C GLU A 227 4.48 -27.70 -34.87
N GLU A 228 4.50 -27.33 -33.58
CA GLU A 228 3.30 -27.15 -32.79
C GLU A 228 3.37 -25.84 -31.99
N ASP A 229 2.23 -25.16 -31.88
CA ASP A 229 2.13 -23.97 -31.02
C ASP A 229 1.78 -24.40 -29.58
N VAL A 230 2.69 -24.13 -28.63
CA VAL A 230 2.53 -24.48 -27.23
C VAL A 230 2.50 -23.22 -26.37
N PRO A 231 1.72 -23.20 -25.27
CA PRO A 231 1.82 -22.12 -24.29
C PRO A 231 3.23 -22.02 -23.73
N LEU A 232 3.69 -20.79 -23.44
CA LEU A 232 5.04 -20.56 -22.92
C LEU A 232 5.31 -21.34 -21.62
N THR A 233 4.27 -21.58 -20.82
CA THR A 233 4.33 -22.38 -19.59
C THR A 233 4.68 -23.85 -19.80
N HIS A 234 4.52 -24.36 -21.02
CA HIS A 234 4.84 -25.75 -21.40
C HIS A 234 6.17 -25.89 -22.13
N VAL A 235 6.93 -24.81 -22.24
CA VAL A 235 8.29 -24.83 -22.81
C VAL A 235 9.28 -25.20 -21.70
N HIS A 236 10.14 -26.18 -22.00
CA HIS A 236 11.18 -26.65 -21.10
C HIS A 236 12.58 -26.27 -21.61
N VAL A 237 13.55 -26.33 -20.69
CA VAL A 237 14.96 -26.13 -21.06
C VAL A 237 15.38 -27.24 -22.03
N GLY A 238 16.00 -26.85 -23.15
CA GLY A 238 16.42 -27.77 -24.21
C GLY A 238 15.41 -27.86 -25.39
N ASP A 239 14.18 -27.37 -25.24
CA ASP A 239 13.22 -27.34 -26.35
C ASP A 239 13.76 -26.51 -27.51
N VAL A 240 13.50 -27.00 -28.74
CA VAL A 240 13.86 -26.33 -29.99
C VAL A 240 12.64 -25.55 -30.48
N LEU A 241 12.82 -24.24 -30.65
CA LEU A 241 11.73 -23.32 -30.99
C LEU A 241 12.03 -22.58 -32.29
N ARG A 242 11.03 -22.40 -33.14
CA ARG A 242 11.12 -21.57 -34.36
C ARG A 242 10.57 -20.17 -34.12
N VAL A 243 11.34 -19.19 -34.57
CA VAL A 243 10.96 -17.77 -34.55
C VAL A 243 10.96 -17.25 -35.98
N ARG A 244 9.80 -16.88 -36.48
CA ARG A 244 9.62 -16.35 -37.84
C ARG A 244 9.91 -14.85 -37.88
N PRO A 245 10.16 -14.29 -39.09
CA PRO A 245 10.24 -12.84 -39.26
C PRO A 245 9.00 -12.12 -38.75
N GLY A 246 9.19 -11.05 -37.97
CA GLY A 246 8.11 -10.28 -37.34
C GLY A 246 7.50 -10.94 -36.10
N GLU A 247 7.99 -12.09 -35.64
CA GLU A 247 7.59 -12.70 -34.38
C GLU A 247 8.54 -12.30 -33.26
N LYS A 248 8.02 -12.25 -32.06
CA LYS A 248 8.84 -12.07 -30.86
C LYS A 248 9.54 -13.37 -30.48
N VAL A 249 10.79 -13.26 -30.03
CA VAL A 249 11.52 -14.37 -29.44
C VAL A 249 10.76 -14.83 -28.19
N PRO A 250 10.35 -16.11 -28.12
CA PRO A 250 9.46 -16.55 -27.06
C PRO A 250 10.16 -16.62 -25.69
N ILE A 251 11.43 -17.01 -25.66
CA ILE A 251 12.17 -17.30 -24.44
C ILE A 251 13.66 -17.11 -24.65
N ASP A 252 14.43 -17.03 -23.57
CA ASP A 252 15.89 -16.91 -23.65
C ASP A 252 16.52 -18.22 -24.13
N GLY A 253 17.45 -18.10 -25.06
CA GLY A 253 18.11 -19.27 -25.63
C GLY A 253 19.28 -18.94 -26.51
N VAL A 254 19.76 -19.93 -27.23
CA VAL A 254 20.85 -19.84 -28.20
C VAL A 254 20.35 -20.20 -29.59
N VAL A 255 20.75 -19.42 -30.58
CA VAL A 255 20.45 -19.70 -31.99
C VAL A 255 21.18 -20.97 -32.41
N THR A 256 20.44 -21.95 -32.94
CA THR A 256 20.99 -23.18 -33.47
C THR A 256 21.07 -23.13 -35.00
N GLU A 257 20.09 -22.49 -35.66
CA GLU A 257 20.02 -22.36 -37.10
C GLU A 257 19.45 -20.99 -37.52
N GLY A 258 19.85 -20.53 -38.68
CA GLY A 258 19.37 -19.29 -39.29
C GLY A 258 20.23 -18.08 -38.94
N ILE A 259 19.97 -16.97 -39.65
CA ILE A 259 20.60 -15.66 -39.43
C ILE A 259 19.50 -14.62 -39.55
N SER A 260 19.40 -13.75 -38.56
CA SER A 260 18.45 -12.63 -38.58
C SER A 260 18.94 -11.47 -37.75
N ALA A 261 18.40 -10.28 -38.04
CA ALA A 261 18.53 -9.13 -37.17
C ALA A 261 17.42 -9.16 -36.10
N VAL A 262 17.79 -8.98 -34.84
CA VAL A 262 16.88 -8.95 -33.70
C VAL A 262 16.92 -7.56 -33.07
N ASP A 263 15.77 -6.95 -32.93
CA ASP A 263 15.60 -5.68 -32.23
C ASP A 263 15.54 -5.94 -30.72
N GLU A 264 16.59 -5.53 -30.04
CA GLU A 264 16.77 -5.63 -28.59
C GLU A 264 16.57 -4.26 -27.87
N SER A 265 16.08 -3.24 -28.60
CA SER A 265 15.99 -1.85 -28.11
C SER A 265 15.17 -1.71 -26.83
N MET A 266 14.15 -2.54 -26.65
CA MET A 266 13.33 -2.56 -25.44
C MET A 266 14.11 -2.95 -24.16
N LEU A 267 15.25 -3.63 -24.28
CA LEU A 267 16.11 -4.03 -23.17
C LEU A 267 17.38 -3.21 -23.09
N THR A 268 17.98 -2.93 -24.21
CA THR A 268 19.29 -2.25 -24.31
C THR A 268 19.16 -0.73 -24.49
N GLY A 269 18.02 -0.24 -24.98
CA GLY A 269 17.82 1.14 -25.39
C GLY A 269 18.47 1.49 -26.74
N GLU A 270 19.18 0.56 -27.36
CA GLU A 270 19.89 0.78 -28.64
C GLU A 270 18.91 0.53 -29.82
N PRO A 271 18.68 1.54 -30.70
CA PRO A 271 17.66 1.42 -31.75
C PRO A 271 18.10 0.55 -32.94
N VAL A 272 19.37 0.14 -33.01
CA VAL A 272 19.90 -0.64 -34.14
C VAL A 272 19.74 -2.14 -33.85
N PRO A 273 19.03 -2.89 -34.72
CA PRO A 273 18.89 -4.34 -34.54
C PRO A 273 20.27 -5.04 -34.63
N VAL A 274 20.43 -6.06 -33.78
CA VAL A 274 21.68 -6.84 -33.68
C VAL A 274 21.56 -8.10 -34.53
N THR A 275 22.52 -8.35 -35.41
CA THR A 275 22.55 -9.58 -36.20
C THR A 275 22.90 -10.79 -35.31
N LYS A 276 22.04 -11.78 -35.27
CA LYS A 276 22.22 -13.05 -34.56
C LYS A 276 22.52 -14.19 -35.53
N ARG A 277 23.49 -15.01 -35.18
CA ARG A 277 23.97 -16.16 -35.95
C ARG A 277 23.94 -17.42 -35.07
N PRO A 278 24.08 -18.61 -35.64
CA PRO A 278 24.22 -19.83 -34.84
C PRO A 278 25.34 -19.70 -33.79
N GLY A 279 24.99 -20.00 -32.52
CA GLY A 279 25.83 -19.83 -31.33
C GLY A 279 25.59 -18.54 -30.56
N ASP A 280 24.89 -17.55 -31.13
CA ASP A 280 24.58 -16.31 -30.43
C ASP A 280 23.38 -16.46 -29.48
N LYS A 281 23.42 -15.75 -28.36
CA LYS A 281 22.32 -15.69 -27.40
C LYS A 281 21.23 -14.73 -27.88
N VAL A 282 19.98 -15.16 -27.66
CA VAL A 282 18.77 -14.35 -27.86
C VAL A 282 17.99 -14.23 -26.57
N ILE A 283 17.30 -13.11 -26.40
CA ILE A 283 16.56 -12.78 -25.17
C ILE A 283 15.06 -12.80 -25.51
N GLY A 284 14.28 -13.40 -24.64
CA GLY A 284 12.82 -13.44 -24.77
C GLY A 284 12.19 -12.04 -24.84
N ALA A 285 11.07 -11.95 -25.56
CA ALA A 285 10.32 -10.72 -25.84
C ALA A 285 10.99 -9.75 -26.85
N THR A 286 12.24 -9.95 -27.28
CA THR A 286 12.85 -9.17 -28.38
C THR A 286 12.21 -9.50 -29.72
N MET A 287 12.29 -8.58 -30.70
CA MET A 287 11.60 -8.69 -31.97
C MET A 287 12.54 -9.23 -33.06
N ASN A 288 12.21 -10.37 -33.64
CA ASN A 288 12.89 -10.89 -34.80
C ASN A 288 12.44 -10.16 -36.07
N THR A 289 13.36 -9.60 -36.87
CA THR A 289 12.99 -8.72 -37.99
C THR A 289 12.95 -9.43 -39.33
N ASN A 290 14.07 -9.97 -39.83
CA ASN A 290 14.22 -10.29 -41.25
C ASN A 290 14.23 -11.77 -41.63
N GLY A 291 14.95 -12.58 -40.84
CA GLY A 291 15.17 -14.00 -41.12
C GLY A 291 14.37 -14.92 -40.18
N ALA A 292 14.31 -16.20 -40.49
CA ALA A 292 13.83 -17.18 -39.55
C ALA A 292 14.99 -17.68 -38.68
N LEU A 293 14.72 -17.83 -37.40
CA LEU A 293 15.67 -18.38 -36.41
C LEU A 293 15.13 -19.67 -35.84
N VAL A 294 16.00 -20.62 -35.58
CA VAL A 294 15.74 -21.76 -34.72
C VAL A 294 16.59 -21.56 -33.48
N ILE A 295 15.96 -21.60 -32.33
CA ILE A 295 16.62 -21.37 -31.04
C ILE A 295 16.42 -22.59 -30.13
N ARG A 296 17.40 -22.88 -29.29
CA ARG A 296 17.28 -23.84 -28.19
C ARG A 296 17.10 -23.08 -26.90
N SER A 297 16.05 -23.38 -26.15
CA SER A 297 15.74 -22.73 -24.88
C SER A 297 16.82 -23.03 -23.82
N GLU A 298 17.32 -22.00 -23.14
CA GLU A 298 18.29 -22.14 -22.04
C GLU A 298 17.67 -21.77 -20.70
N HIS A 299 16.83 -20.75 -20.65
CA HIS A 299 16.17 -20.27 -19.43
C HIS A 299 14.68 -20.20 -19.63
N VAL A 300 13.91 -20.74 -18.67
CA VAL A 300 12.45 -20.80 -18.72
C VAL A 300 11.83 -20.21 -17.44
N GLY A 301 10.61 -19.73 -17.54
CA GLY A 301 9.83 -19.22 -16.41
C GLY A 301 10.51 -18.05 -15.69
N SER A 302 10.72 -18.16 -14.39
CA SER A 302 11.33 -17.12 -13.54
C SER A 302 12.82 -16.89 -13.81
N ALA A 303 13.50 -17.81 -14.52
CA ALA A 303 14.91 -17.69 -14.83
C ALA A 303 15.18 -16.85 -16.10
N THR A 304 14.17 -16.44 -16.86
CA THR A 304 14.34 -15.58 -18.03
C THR A 304 14.79 -14.18 -17.63
N MET A 305 15.55 -13.53 -18.51
CA MET A 305 16.07 -12.15 -18.31
C MET A 305 14.89 -11.17 -18.03
N LEU A 306 13.82 -11.27 -18.81
CA LEU A 306 12.64 -10.42 -18.60
C LEU A 306 12.02 -10.64 -17.21
N SER A 307 11.87 -11.89 -16.78
CA SER A 307 11.35 -12.21 -15.45
C SER A 307 12.26 -11.66 -14.33
N GLN A 308 13.58 -11.74 -14.50
CA GLN A 308 14.54 -11.19 -13.55
C GLN A 308 14.45 -9.65 -13.47
N ILE A 309 14.31 -8.96 -14.62
CA ILE A 309 14.10 -7.52 -14.66
C ILE A 309 12.79 -7.15 -13.94
N VAL A 310 11.70 -7.84 -14.23
CA VAL A 310 10.41 -7.61 -13.56
C VAL A 310 10.53 -7.81 -12.04
N GLN A 311 11.18 -8.88 -11.59
CA GLN A 311 11.40 -9.12 -10.16
C GLN A 311 12.26 -8.03 -9.53
N MET A 312 13.33 -7.60 -10.20
CA MET A 312 14.22 -6.52 -9.72
C MET A 312 13.47 -5.20 -9.60
N VAL A 313 12.66 -4.83 -10.59
CA VAL A 313 11.82 -3.62 -10.58
C VAL A 313 10.76 -3.73 -9.46
N ALA A 314 10.09 -4.86 -9.35
CA ALA A 314 9.10 -5.11 -8.29
C ALA A 314 9.74 -5.04 -6.89
N GLN A 315 10.95 -5.56 -6.72
CA GLN A 315 11.69 -5.47 -5.47
C GLN A 315 12.15 -4.04 -5.16
N ALA A 316 12.64 -3.30 -6.16
CA ALA A 316 13.01 -1.90 -6.01
C ALA A 316 11.83 -1.03 -5.59
N GLN A 317 10.67 -1.24 -6.19
CA GLN A 317 9.43 -0.51 -5.84
C GLN A 317 8.91 -0.81 -4.43
N ARG A 318 9.19 -2.01 -3.91
CA ARG A 318 8.84 -2.40 -2.54
C ARG A 318 9.90 -2.00 -1.52
N SER A 319 11.10 -1.61 -1.95
CA SER A 319 12.11 -1.12 -1.03
C SER A 319 11.63 0.21 -0.43
N ARG A 320 11.41 0.22 0.89
CA ARG A 320 11.00 1.45 1.56
C ARG A 320 12.13 2.45 1.57
N ALA A 321 11.81 3.68 1.24
CA ALA A 321 12.70 4.79 1.55
C ALA A 321 12.99 4.80 3.06
N PRO A 322 14.24 5.01 3.51
CA PRO A 322 14.60 5.07 4.94
C PRO A 322 13.73 6.05 5.73
N MET A 323 13.30 7.15 5.10
CA MET A 323 12.39 8.14 5.68
C MET A 323 11.01 7.59 6.04
N GLN A 324 10.44 6.72 5.19
CA GLN A 324 9.13 6.12 5.46
C GLN A 324 9.17 5.20 6.67
N ARG A 325 10.21 4.38 6.79
CA ARG A 325 10.40 3.52 7.96
C ARG A 325 10.56 4.31 9.25
N MET A 326 11.27 5.43 9.18
CA MET A 326 11.43 6.34 10.33
C MET A 326 10.09 6.97 10.72
N ALA A 327 9.29 7.40 9.75
CA ALA A 327 7.95 7.96 10.00
C ALA A 327 7.03 6.94 10.69
N ASP A 328 7.05 5.66 10.26
CA ASP A 328 6.25 4.59 10.88
C ASP A 328 6.66 4.35 12.35
N VAL A 329 7.96 4.33 12.65
CA VAL A 329 8.47 4.17 14.02
C VAL A 329 8.05 5.36 14.88
N VAL A 330 8.21 6.58 14.39
CA VAL A 330 7.79 7.80 15.10
C VAL A 330 6.28 7.78 15.36
N ALA A 331 5.47 7.39 14.35
CA ALA A 331 4.02 7.26 14.51
C ALA A 331 3.64 6.25 15.60
N GLY A 332 4.34 5.11 15.68
CA GLY A 332 4.12 4.10 16.72
C GLY A 332 4.35 4.66 18.13
N TYR A 333 5.48 5.35 18.37
CA TYR A 333 5.75 6.01 19.65
C TYR A 333 4.74 7.13 19.95
N PHE A 334 4.38 7.90 18.94
CA PHE A 334 3.40 8.98 19.06
C PHE A 334 2.04 8.45 19.54
N VAL A 335 1.53 7.35 18.95
CA VAL A 335 0.25 6.73 19.36
C VAL A 335 0.29 6.34 20.84
N VAL A 336 1.36 5.66 21.29
CA VAL A 336 1.49 5.24 22.69
C VAL A 336 1.56 6.46 23.61
N THR A 337 2.29 7.49 23.23
CA THR A 337 2.42 8.74 24.01
C THR A 337 1.07 9.46 24.14
N VAL A 338 0.31 9.58 23.04
CA VAL A 338 -1.01 10.22 23.05
C VAL A 338 -2.00 9.47 23.94
N VAL A 339 -2.04 8.14 23.83
CA VAL A 339 -2.89 7.31 24.68
C VAL A 339 -2.51 7.46 26.15
N ALA A 340 -1.21 7.47 26.47
CA ALA A 340 -0.72 7.69 27.82
C ALA A 340 -1.15 9.08 28.37
N ILE A 341 -1.02 10.14 27.55
CA ILE A 341 -1.45 11.50 27.92
C ILE A 341 -2.97 11.52 28.13
N ALA A 342 -3.76 10.89 27.26
CA ALA A 342 -5.21 10.82 27.43
C ALA A 342 -5.60 10.13 28.73
N LEU A 343 -4.95 9.02 29.08
CA LEU A 343 -5.16 8.33 30.37
C LEU A 343 -4.74 9.19 31.56
N LEU A 344 -3.57 9.84 31.50
CA LEU A 344 -3.12 10.75 32.53
C LEU A 344 -4.10 11.92 32.72
N THR A 345 -4.63 12.47 31.63
CA THR A 345 -5.65 13.52 31.66
C THR A 345 -6.94 13.00 32.31
N PHE A 346 -7.39 11.81 31.94
CA PHE A 346 -8.58 11.19 32.53
C PHE A 346 -8.46 11.05 34.03
N PHE A 347 -7.38 10.41 34.51
CA PHE A 347 -7.16 10.20 35.94
C PHE A 347 -6.81 11.50 36.67
N GLY A 348 -6.05 12.40 36.08
CA GLY A 348 -5.71 13.68 36.68
C GLY A 348 -6.96 14.50 37.00
N TRP A 349 -7.88 14.65 36.04
CA TRP A 349 -9.15 15.32 36.26
C TRP A 349 -10.08 14.51 37.18
N GLY A 350 -10.12 13.18 37.07
CA GLY A 350 -10.94 12.33 37.91
C GLY A 350 -10.53 12.38 39.41
N LEU A 351 -9.27 12.60 39.69
CA LEU A 351 -8.75 12.65 41.08
C LEU A 351 -8.72 14.08 41.66
N PHE A 352 -8.35 15.06 40.87
CA PHE A 352 -8.08 16.43 41.32
C PHE A 352 -9.04 17.48 40.77
N GLY A 353 -9.94 17.10 39.81
CA GLY A 353 -10.86 18.04 39.16
C GLY A 353 -12.07 18.39 40.01
N PRO A 354 -12.86 19.43 39.64
CA PRO A 354 -14.14 19.77 40.27
C PRO A 354 -15.20 18.71 39.93
N GLU A 355 -16.25 18.62 40.77
CA GLU A 355 -17.40 17.75 40.49
C GLU A 355 -18.20 18.25 39.28
N PRO A 356 -18.67 17.32 38.39
CA PRO A 356 -18.46 15.88 38.36
C PRO A 356 -17.09 15.50 37.70
N ARG A 357 -16.11 15.15 38.50
CA ARG A 357 -14.69 14.97 38.12
C ARG A 357 -14.47 14.03 36.94
N TRP A 358 -15.15 12.89 36.96
CA TRP A 358 -14.97 11.85 35.93
C TRP A 358 -15.52 12.27 34.57
N VAL A 359 -16.57 13.11 34.55
CA VAL A 359 -17.13 13.65 33.30
C VAL A 359 -16.11 14.61 32.68
N PHE A 360 -15.54 15.53 33.48
CA PHE A 360 -14.45 16.39 33.02
C PHE A 360 -13.25 15.60 32.53
N GLY A 361 -12.86 14.55 33.28
CA GLY A 361 -11.78 13.65 32.89
C GLY A 361 -12.03 13.01 31.53
N LEU A 362 -13.22 12.47 31.32
CA LEU A 362 -13.60 11.81 30.06
C LEU A 362 -13.57 12.79 28.88
N ILE A 363 -14.18 13.95 29.03
CA ILE A 363 -14.26 14.96 27.94
C ILE A 363 -12.86 15.43 27.55
N ASN A 364 -12.02 15.74 28.51
CA ASN A 364 -10.66 16.20 28.23
C ASN A 364 -9.80 15.09 27.62
N ALA A 365 -9.94 13.84 28.07
CA ALA A 365 -9.23 12.70 27.47
C ALA A 365 -9.68 12.45 26.02
N VAL A 366 -10.97 12.51 25.74
CA VAL A 366 -11.52 12.39 24.37
C VAL A 366 -11.00 13.53 23.50
N SER A 367 -10.96 14.76 24.02
CA SER A 367 -10.41 15.92 23.30
C SER A 367 -8.93 15.73 22.94
N VAL A 368 -8.13 15.16 23.81
CA VAL A 368 -6.71 14.81 23.53
C VAL A 368 -6.63 13.81 22.37
N LEU A 369 -7.46 12.77 22.37
CA LEU A 369 -7.48 11.76 21.30
C LEU A 369 -7.90 12.35 19.95
N ILE A 370 -8.92 13.22 19.92
CA ILE A 370 -9.41 13.87 18.69
C ILE A 370 -8.36 14.80 18.10
N ILE A 371 -7.77 15.68 18.93
CA ILE A 371 -6.78 16.67 18.49
C ILE A 371 -5.50 15.99 17.98
N ALA A 372 -5.10 14.91 18.62
CA ALA A 372 -3.88 14.18 18.25
C ALA A 372 -4.01 13.32 16.99
N CYS A 373 -5.16 13.32 16.31
CA CYS A 373 -5.32 12.56 15.07
C CYS A 373 -4.35 13.05 13.98
N PRO A 374 -3.35 12.26 13.53
CA PRO A 374 -2.39 12.66 12.51
C PRO A 374 -2.93 12.41 11.08
N CYS A 375 -4.18 12.80 10.83
CA CYS A 375 -4.87 12.50 9.55
C CYS A 375 -4.07 12.99 8.34
N ALA A 376 -3.44 14.16 8.43
CA ALA A 376 -2.60 14.71 7.38
C ALA A 376 -1.26 13.97 7.22
N LEU A 377 -0.68 13.43 8.28
CA LEU A 377 0.58 12.68 8.22
C LEU A 377 0.41 11.37 7.48
N GLY A 378 -0.72 10.69 7.66
CA GLY A 378 -1.07 9.46 6.94
C GLY A 378 -1.20 9.65 5.44
N LEU A 379 -1.55 10.88 4.99
CA LEU A 379 -1.65 11.26 3.58
C LEU A 379 -0.31 11.72 2.99
N ALA A 380 0.46 12.51 3.75
CA ALA A 380 1.62 13.22 3.24
C ALA A 380 2.78 12.27 2.89
N THR A 381 3.03 11.25 3.70
CA THR A 381 4.20 10.38 3.55
C THR A 381 4.14 9.50 2.30
N PRO A 382 3.07 8.71 2.04
CA PRO A 382 2.95 7.91 0.82
C PRO A 382 2.92 8.78 -0.44
N MET A 383 2.16 9.89 -0.41
CA MET A 383 2.01 10.78 -1.56
C MET A 383 3.32 11.44 -1.98
N SER A 384 4.10 11.94 -1.02
CA SER A 384 5.37 12.60 -1.30
C SER A 384 6.39 11.65 -1.94
N ILE A 385 6.47 10.41 -1.44
CA ILE A 385 7.39 9.40 -1.98
C ILE A 385 6.95 8.98 -3.38
N MET A 386 5.66 8.76 -3.61
CA MET A 386 5.15 8.34 -4.92
C MET A 386 5.31 9.42 -5.99
N VAL A 387 5.06 10.70 -5.65
CA VAL A 387 5.30 11.82 -6.57
C VAL A 387 6.80 11.94 -6.88
N ALA A 388 7.66 11.78 -5.90
CA ALA A 388 9.12 11.84 -6.09
C ALA A 388 9.63 10.68 -6.97
N THR A 389 9.19 9.45 -6.72
CA THR A 389 9.57 8.28 -7.53
C THR A 389 8.97 8.32 -8.93
N GLY A 390 7.72 8.76 -9.08
CA GLY A 390 7.08 8.93 -10.38
C GLY A 390 7.78 9.98 -11.24
N LYS A 391 8.17 11.13 -10.68
CA LYS A 391 8.95 12.13 -11.41
C LYS A 391 10.38 11.67 -11.70
N GLY A 392 11.03 10.96 -10.78
CA GLY A 392 12.37 10.41 -10.99
C GLY A 392 12.42 9.36 -12.09
N ALA A 393 11.35 8.61 -12.32
CA ALA A 393 11.27 7.61 -13.38
C ALA A 393 10.99 8.20 -14.78
N THR A 394 10.54 9.47 -14.86
CA THR A 394 10.19 10.15 -16.13
C THR A 394 11.27 11.16 -16.57
N GLN A 395 12.31 11.38 -15.80
CA GLN A 395 13.50 12.16 -16.15
C GLN A 395 14.68 11.25 -16.51
#